data_ed9f70c8a53eeb260fee464eefab96d3
#
_entry.id   ed9f70c8a53eeb260fee464eefab96d3
#
_cell.length_a   1.000
_cell.length_b   1.000
_cell.length_c   1.000
_cell.angle_alpha   90.00
_cell.angle_beta   90.00
_cell.angle_gamma   90.00
#
_symmetry.space_group_name_H-M   'P 1'
#
loop_
_entity.id
_entity.type
_entity.pdbx_description
1 polymer ?
#
loop_
_entity_poly.entity_id
_entity_poly.type
_entity_poly.pdbx_seq_one_letter_code
_entity_poly.pdbx_strand_id
1 'polypeptide(L)'
;GGALFTNDDELAEQIRVVVNHGMKVRYYHDYVGVNSRLDTIQAAVLDIKLKHLDEYIAARQYAAAYYDKAFSATDKIITPKKSDFTTHVYHQYVMVLNGVDRDALMQHLQSKGIACAIYYPVPLHEQKAYQDPRYKKGDFPVSEYLCENVIALPMHTEFTDEQLNYVTTTILDFIK
;
A
#
# COMPACT_ATOMS: atom_id res chain seq x y z
N GLY A 1 12.79 -0.18 -6.13
CA GLY A 1 13.03 0.30 -7.48
C GLY A 1 11.78 0.88 -8.11
N GLY A 2 11.93 1.46 -9.29
CA GLY A 2 10.85 2.01 -10.09
C GLY A 2 11.16 1.86 -11.57
N ALA A 3 10.16 2.08 -12.41
CA ALA A 3 10.32 2.08 -13.86
C ALA A 3 9.66 3.34 -14.45
N LEU A 4 10.30 3.89 -15.46
CA LEU A 4 9.80 5.02 -16.24
C LEU A 4 9.57 4.56 -17.67
N PHE A 5 8.39 4.87 -18.21
CA PHE A 5 7.98 4.52 -19.55
C PHE A 5 7.63 5.79 -20.33
N THR A 6 8.13 5.91 -21.55
CA THR A 6 7.82 7.03 -22.45
C THR A 6 7.94 6.59 -23.90
N ASN A 7 7.15 7.20 -24.79
CA ASN A 7 7.26 7.08 -26.24
C ASN A 7 8.04 8.27 -26.85
N ASP A 8 8.57 9.16 -26.02
CA ASP A 8 9.39 10.29 -26.42
C ASP A 8 10.87 9.89 -26.28
N ASP A 9 11.57 9.76 -27.41
CA ASP A 9 12.96 9.31 -27.47
C ASP A 9 13.91 10.32 -26.84
N GLU A 10 13.65 11.62 -26.97
CA GLU A 10 14.46 12.68 -26.38
C GLU A 10 14.36 12.66 -24.84
N LEU A 11 13.13 12.54 -24.33
CA LEU A 11 12.89 12.38 -22.89
C LEU A 11 13.52 11.11 -22.34
N ALA A 12 13.44 10.00 -23.08
CA ALA A 12 14.07 8.73 -22.68
C ALA A 12 15.60 8.86 -22.57
N GLU A 13 16.23 9.59 -23.49
CA GLU A 13 17.67 9.85 -23.44
C GLU A 13 18.03 10.76 -22.25
N GLN A 14 17.28 11.83 -22.04
CA GLN A 14 17.48 12.74 -20.89
C GLN A 14 17.36 12.01 -19.55
N ILE A 15 16.35 11.16 -19.39
CA ILE A 15 16.18 10.35 -18.17
C ILE A 15 17.40 9.46 -17.94
N ARG A 16 17.90 8.76 -18.98
CA ARG A 16 19.10 7.91 -18.87
C ARG A 16 20.34 8.69 -18.44
N VAL A 17 20.48 9.91 -18.93
CA VAL A 17 21.58 10.79 -18.54
C VAL A 17 21.45 11.22 -17.08
N VAL A 18 20.28 11.69 -16.67
CA VAL A 18 20.03 12.15 -15.30
C VAL A 18 20.23 11.05 -14.26
N VAL A 19 19.70 9.84 -14.49
CA VAL A 19 19.85 8.69 -13.55
C VAL A 19 21.28 8.15 -13.49
N ASN A 20 22.15 8.54 -14.43
CA ASN A 20 23.55 8.17 -14.49
C ASN A 20 24.48 9.37 -14.26
N HIS A 21 24.27 10.08 -13.16
CA HIS A 21 25.08 11.24 -12.73
C HIS A 21 25.09 12.42 -13.71
N GLY A 22 24.13 12.55 -14.62
CA GLY A 22 24.12 13.58 -15.63
C GLY A 22 25.11 13.37 -16.77
N MET A 23 25.61 12.14 -16.95
CA MET A 23 26.64 11.81 -17.95
C MET A 23 26.02 11.14 -19.19
N LYS A 24 26.28 11.71 -20.35
CA LYS A 24 26.12 11.05 -21.65
C LYS A 24 27.41 10.29 -22.02
N VAL A 25 28.55 10.92 -21.78
CA VAL A 25 29.88 10.33 -21.94
C VAL A 25 30.54 10.22 -20.56
N ARG A 26 31.21 9.11 -20.31
CA ARG A 26 31.84 8.83 -19.00
C ARG A 26 32.78 9.97 -18.59
N TYR A 27 32.53 10.49 -17.36
CA TYR A 27 33.24 11.63 -16.73
C TYR A 27 32.90 13.02 -17.29
N TYR A 28 32.01 13.13 -18.29
CA TYR A 28 31.53 14.41 -18.79
C TYR A 28 30.08 14.60 -18.37
N HIS A 29 29.83 15.61 -17.52
CA HIS A 29 28.53 15.85 -16.89
C HIS A 29 27.86 17.05 -17.57
N ASP A 30 26.87 16.78 -18.40
CA ASP A 30 26.08 17.81 -19.09
C ASP A 30 24.96 18.37 -18.21
N TYR A 31 24.53 17.59 -17.21
CA TYR A 31 23.44 17.93 -16.29
C TYR A 31 23.81 17.57 -14.85
N VAL A 32 23.13 18.22 -13.88
CA VAL A 32 23.12 17.75 -12.50
C VAL A 32 22.24 16.48 -12.44
N GLY A 33 22.86 15.34 -12.17
CA GLY A 33 22.18 14.05 -12.14
C GLY A 33 22.35 13.31 -10.81
N VAL A 34 21.73 12.16 -10.74
CA VAL A 34 21.74 11.27 -9.57
C VAL A 34 22.24 9.88 -9.95
N ASN A 35 22.65 9.09 -8.98
CA ASN A 35 22.83 7.65 -9.17
C ASN A 35 21.51 6.94 -8.86
N SER A 36 20.72 6.67 -9.90
CA SER A 36 19.43 5.98 -9.77
C SER A 36 19.34 4.82 -10.75
N ARG A 37 20.05 3.76 -10.44
CA ARG A 37 20.13 2.53 -11.24
C ARG A 37 19.58 1.35 -10.43
N LEU A 38 18.99 0.40 -11.13
CA LEU A 38 18.60 -0.87 -10.52
C LEU A 38 19.86 -1.69 -10.24
N ASP A 39 20.04 -2.10 -9.00
CA ASP A 39 21.13 -2.98 -8.58
C ASP A 39 20.98 -4.36 -9.26
N THR A 40 22.12 -4.95 -9.66
CA THR A 40 22.14 -6.23 -10.39
C THR A 40 21.55 -7.37 -9.57
N ILE A 41 21.78 -7.39 -8.26
CA ILE A 41 21.18 -8.39 -7.36
C ILE A 41 19.67 -8.21 -7.29
N GLN A 42 19.20 -6.97 -7.18
CA GLN A 42 17.76 -6.67 -7.21
C GLN A 42 17.13 -7.06 -8.55
N ALA A 43 17.82 -6.83 -9.67
CA ALA A 43 17.35 -7.23 -10.99
C ALA A 43 17.20 -8.76 -11.09
N ALA A 44 18.17 -9.53 -10.58
CA ALA A 44 18.10 -10.99 -10.56
C ALA A 44 16.93 -11.50 -9.70
N VAL A 45 16.68 -10.91 -8.53
CA VAL A 45 15.52 -11.24 -7.69
C VAL A 45 14.20 -10.93 -8.42
N LEU A 46 14.11 -9.77 -9.07
CA LEU A 46 12.90 -9.37 -9.81
C LEU A 46 12.63 -10.28 -11.01
N ASP A 47 13.66 -10.73 -11.74
CA ASP A 47 13.51 -11.66 -12.86
C ASP A 47 12.87 -12.99 -12.41
N ILE A 48 13.24 -13.49 -11.24
CA ILE A 48 12.63 -14.69 -10.66
C ILE A 48 11.19 -14.40 -10.23
N LYS A 49 10.96 -13.32 -9.47
CA LYS A 49 9.64 -13.00 -8.91
C LYS A 49 8.61 -12.66 -9.99
N LEU A 50 9.03 -12.07 -11.10
CA LEU A 50 8.13 -11.69 -12.18
C LEU A 50 7.42 -12.92 -12.80
N LYS A 51 8.07 -14.08 -12.82
CA LYS A 51 7.50 -15.33 -13.33
C LYS A 51 6.32 -15.85 -12.49
N HIS A 52 6.24 -15.42 -11.21
CA HIS A 52 5.22 -15.81 -10.24
C HIS A 52 4.23 -14.68 -9.94
N LEU A 53 4.32 -13.55 -10.64
CA LEU A 53 3.54 -12.35 -10.29
C LEU A 53 2.03 -12.60 -10.35
N ASP A 54 1.56 -13.29 -11.39
CA ASP A 54 0.13 -13.58 -11.57
C ASP A 54 -0.42 -14.51 -10.48
N GLU A 55 0.38 -15.51 -10.06
CA GLU A 55 0.05 -16.38 -8.93
C GLU A 55 -0.07 -15.59 -7.63
N TYR A 56 0.86 -14.66 -7.38
CA TYR A 56 0.84 -13.79 -6.21
C TYR A 56 -0.37 -12.85 -6.21
N ILE A 57 -0.75 -12.33 -7.37
CA ILE A 57 -1.94 -11.48 -7.52
C ILE A 57 -3.19 -12.29 -7.22
N ALA A 58 -3.33 -13.49 -7.79
CA ALA A 58 -4.49 -14.36 -7.55
C ALA A 58 -4.63 -14.74 -6.06
N ALA A 59 -3.53 -15.08 -5.39
CA ALA A 59 -3.53 -15.40 -3.97
C ALA A 59 -3.97 -14.21 -3.09
N ARG A 60 -3.53 -12.99 -3.40
CA ARG A 60 -3.97 -11.78 -2.70
C ARG A 60 -5.44 -11.45 -2.96
N GLN A 61 -5.91 -11.65 -4.18
CA GLN A 61 -7.32 -11.47 -4.53
C GLN A 61 -8.21 -12.48 -3.80
N TYR A 62 -7.74 -13.72 -3.63
CA TYR A 62 -8.42 -14.73 -2.84
C TYR A 62 -8.56 -14.31 -1.37
N ALA A 63 -7.47 -13.88 -0.74
CA ALA A 63 -7.49 -13.41 0.63
C ALA A 63 -8.41 -12.19 0.81
N ALA A 64 -8.39 -11.24 -0.12
CA ALA A 64 -9.26 -10.07 -0.10
C ALA A 64 -10.74 -10.46 -0.21
N ALA A 65 -11.09 -11.37 -1.12
CA ALA A 65 -12.45 -11.88 -1.26
C ALA A 65 -12.93 -12.62 0.00
N TYR A 66 -12.04 -13.33 0.69
CA TYR A 66 -12.33 -13.96 1.96
C TYR A 66 -12.68 -12.92 3.04
N TYR A 67 -11.87 -11.87 3.17
CA TYR A 67 -12.13 -10.75 4.08
C TYR A 67 -13.44 -10.03 3.75
N ASP A 68 -13.68 -9.71 2.48
CA ASP A 68 -14.91 -9.05 2.03
C ASP A 68 -16.15 -9.88 2.41
N LYS A 69 -16.10 -11.18 2.19
CA LYS A 69 -17.18 -12.10 2.56
C LYS A 69 -17.39 -12.18 4.08
N ALA A 70 -16.31 -12.27 4.85
CA ALA A 70 -16.39 -12.40 6.30
C ALA A 70 -16.99 -11.13 6.95
N PHE A 71 -16.67 -9.95 6.43
CA PHE A 71 -17.12 -8.67 6.99
C PHE A 71 -18.43 -8.15 6.37
N SER A 72 -18.99 -8.83 5.38
CA SER A 72 -20.22 -8.41 4.69
C SER A 72 -21.47 -8.30 5.59
N ALA A 73 -21.47 -8.99 6.73
CA ALA A 73 -22.61 -9.04 7.64
C ALA A 73 -22.62 -7.95 8.73
N THR A 74 -21.62 -7.06 8.76
CA THR A 74 -21.52 -5.98 9.74
C THR A 74 -21.41 -4.62 9.08
N ASP A 75 -22.03 -3.60 9.65
CA ASP A 75 -21.91 -2.20 9.28
C ASP A 75 -20.75 -1.47 10.00
N LYS A 76 -20.12 -2.15 10.95
CA LYS A 76 -18.97 -1.62 11.71
C LYS A 76 -17.65 -1.63 10.91
N ILE A 77 -17.62 -2.33 9.78
CA ILE A 77 -16.45 -2.44 8.88
C ILE A 77 -16.86 -2.11 7.46
N ILE A 78 -16.13 -1.18 6.85
CA ILE A 78 -16.27 -0.86 5.42
C ILE A 78 -15.04 -1.40 4.71
N THR A 79 -15.25 -2.40 3.85
CA THR A 79 -14.18 -3.04 3.07
C THR A 79 -13.77 -2.19 1.86
N PRO A 80 -12.55 -2.36 1.32
CA PRO A 80 -12.10 -1.60 0.16
C PRO A 80 -12.95 -1.90 -1.06
N LYS A 81 -13.52 -0.87 -1.68
CA LYS A 81 -14.34 -1.02 -2.89
C LYS A 81 -13.45 -1.16 -4.12
N LYS A 82 -13.56 -2.29 -4.81
CA LYS A 82 -12.97 -2.47 -6.14
C LYS A 82 -13.82 -1.75 -7.19
N SER A 83 -13.18 -0.99 -8.09
CA SER A 83 -13.86 -0.37 -9.23
C SER A 83 -14.21 -1.43 -10.29
N ASP A 84 -15.39 -1.29 -10.93
CA ASP A 84 -15.90 -2.29 -11.88
C ASP A 84 -15.09 -2.39 -13.18
N PHE A 85 -14.35 -1.32 -13.53
CA PHE A 85 -13.57 -1.21 -14.75
C PHE A 85 -12.09 -1.62 -14.60
N THR A 86 -11.70 -2.18 -13.44
CA THR A 86 -10.30 -2.53 -13.17
C THR A 86 -10.14 -3.79 -12.35
N THR A 87 -8.93 -4.35 -12.36
CA THR A 87 -8.49 -5.37 -11.42
C THR A 87 -7.73 -4.72 -10.29
N HIS A 88 -7.81 -5.30 -9.09
CA HIS A 88 -7.07 -4.85 -7.92
C HIS A 88 -6.10 -5.94 -7.46
N VAL A 89 -4.87 -5.57 -7.14
CA VAL A 89 -3.81 -6.52 -6.76
C VAL A 89 -3.64 -6.67 -5.25
N TYR A 90 -4.36 -5.86 -4.47
CA TYR A 90 -4.38 -5.87 -3.00
C TYR A 90 -2.96 -5.94 -2.39
N HIS A 91 -2.12 -4.96 -2.74
CA HIS A 91 -0.84 -4.76 -2.07
C HIS A 91 -1.04 -4.62 -0.56
N GLN A 92 -2.09 -3.91 -0.19
CA GLN A 92 -2.61 -3.77 1.18
C GLN A 92 -4.11 -4.01 1.16
N TYR A 93 -4.65 -4.48 2.29
CA TYR A 93 -6.09 -4.55 2.52
C TYR A 93 -6.42 -3.60 3.67
N VAL A 94 -6.88 -2.41 3.32
CA VAL A 94 -7.17 -1.33 4.27
C VAL A 94 -8.69 -1.20 4.40
N MET A 95 -9.21 -1.47 5.58
CA MET A 95 -10.63 -1.29 5.89
C MET A 95 -10.85 -0.04 6.74
N VAL A 96 -12.06 0.51 6.69
CA VAL A 96 -12.48 1.66 7.51
C VAL A 96 -13.37 1.13 8.63
N LEU A 97 -13.09 1.54 9.85
CA LEU A 97 -13.87 1.22 11.04
C LEU A 97 -14.97 2.24 11.24
N ASN A 98 -16.17 1.79 11.52
CA ASN A 98 -17.34 2.61 11.78
C ASN A 98 -17.81 2.39 13.23
N GLY A 99 -17.56 3.37 14.09
CA GLY A 99 -17.95 3.31 15.51
C GLY A 99 -17.18 2.26 16.34
N VAL A 100 -16.02 1.82 15.87
CA VAL A 100 -15.12 0.89 16.58
C VAL A 100 -13.87 1.65 17.01
N ASP A 101 -13.43 1.45 18.25
CA ASP A 101 -12.15 1.97 18.73
C ASP A 101 -11.00 1.23 18.00
N ARG A 102 -10.37 1.94 17.07
CA ARG A 102 -9.28 1.41 16.25
C ARG A 102 -8.07 0.98 17.07
N ASP A 103 -7.70 1.78 18.05
CA ASP A 103 -6.48 1.56 18.84
C ASP A 103 -6.68 0.36 19.79
N ALA A 104 -7.87 0.23 20.36
CA ALA A 104 -8.25 -0.94 21.17
C ALA A 104 -8.29 -2.22 20.29
N LEU A 105 -8.87 -2.15 19.09
CA LEU A 105 -8.84 -3.28 18.14
C LEU A 105 -7.41 -3.66 17.76
N MET A 106 -6.56 -2.68 17.47
CA MET A 106 -5.16 -2.91 17.11
C MET A 106 -4.38 -3.60 18.23
N GLN A 107 -4.56 -3.17 19.48
CA GLN A 107 -3.97 -3.80 20.66
C GLN A 107 -4.48 -5.24 20.84
N HIS A 108 -5.78 -5.45 20.64
CA HIS A 108 -6.37 -6.80 20.70
C HIS A 108 -5.75 -7.72 19.65
N LEU A 109 -5.66 -7.30 18.39
CA LEU A 109 -5.07 -8.08 17.30
C LEU A 109 -3.60 -8.42 17.59
N GLN A 110 -2.81 -7.44 18.04
CA GLN A 110 -1.41 -7.64 18.42
C GLN A 110 -1.26 -8.63 19.57
N SER A 111 -2.15 -8.59 20.58
CA SER A 111 -2.16 -9.56 21.68
C SER A 111 -2.45 -10.99 21.23
N LYS A 112 -3.10 -11.15 20.07
CA LYS A 112 -3.40 -12.43 19.41
C LYS A 112 -2.36 -12.83 18.36
N GLY A 113 -1.25 -12.08 18.24
CA GLY A 113 -0.20 -12.33 17.26
C GLY A 113 -0.58 -11.96 15.81
N ILE A 114 -1.65 -11.19 15.62
CA ILE A 114 -2.10 -10.74 14.31
C ILE A 114 -1.46 -9.37 14.02
N ALA A 115 -0.62 -9.32 12.98
CA ALA A 115 0.00 -8.08 12.54
C ALA A 115 -1.04 -7.16 11.89
N CYS A 116 -1.04 -5.88 12.27
CA CYS A 116 -1.87 -4.85 11.65
C CYS A 116 -1.11 -3.51 11.62
N ALA A 117 -1.54 -2.60 10.75
CA ALA A 117 -0.88 -1.32 10.56
C ALA A 117 -1.89 -0.22 10.22
N ILE A 118 -1.45 1.05 10.34
CA ILE A 118 -2.24 2.21 9.94
C ILE A 118 -1.54 2.90 8.76
N TYR A 119 -2.22 2.99 7.63
CA TYR A 119 -1.71 3.64 6.43
C TYR A 119 -2.68 4.75 5.96
N TYR A 120 -2.55 6.02 6.49
CA TYR A 120 -1.52 6.53 7.39
C TYR A 120 -2.18 7.25 8.58
N PRO A 121 -1.49 7.41 9.73
CA PRO A 121 -2.13 7.95 10.95
C PRO A 121 -2.31 9.47 10.96
N VAL A 122 -1.59 10.20 10.09
CA VAL A 122 -1.62 11.67 10.03
C VAL A 122 -1.74 12.11 8.58
N PRO A 123 -2.73 12.96 8.22
CA PRO A 123 -2.86 13.46 6.86
C PRO A 123 -1.72 14.43 6.50
N LEU A 124 -1.36 14.51 5.21
CA LEU A 124 -0.17 15.25 4.77
C LEU A 124 -0.16 16.72 5.19
N HIS A 125 -1.30 17.40 5.14
CA HIS A 125 -1.41 18.83 5.50
C HIS A 125 -1.19 19.10 7.01
N GLU A 126 -1.31 18.07 7.87
CA GLU A 126 -1.00 18.17 9.30
C GLU A 126 0.43 17.72 9.64
N GLN A 127 1.17 17.15 8.69
CA GLN A 127 2.57 16.76 8.88
C GLN A 127 3.46 18.00 9.00
N LYS A 128 4.34 18.04 10.00
CA LYS A 128 5.24 19.18 10.24
C LYS A 128 6.08 19.56 9.01
N ALA A 129 6.51 18.56 8.23
CA ALA A 129 7.32 18.77 7.02
C ALA A 129 6.54 19.41 5.85
N TYR A 130 5.21 19.35 5.87
CA TYR A 130 4.34 19.84 4.79
C TYR A 130 3.37 20.91 5.27
N GLN A 131 3.64 21.53 6.43
CA GLN A 131 2.83 22.64 6.92
C GLN A 131 2.87 23.82 5.94
N ASP A 132 1.69 24.27 5.54
CA ASP A 132 1.48 25.41 4.65
C ASP A 132 0.36 26.28 5.23
N PRO A 133 0.57 27.60 5.38
CA PRO A 133 -0.44 28.49 5.96
C PRO A 133 -1.77 28.56 5.18
N ARG A 134 -1.80 28.01 3.96
CA ARG A 134 -3.03 27.87 3.16
C ARG A 134 -3.97 26.78 3.66
N TYR A 135 -3.48 25.83 4.45
CA TYR A 135 -4.23 24.65 4.88
C TYR A 135 -4.18 24.48 6.40
N LYS A 136 -5.29 24.07 6.97
CA LYS A 136 -5.45 23.81 8.41
C LYS A 136 -6.30 22.55 8.62
N LYS A 137 -6.33 22.08 9.84
CA LYS A 137 -7.22 20.99 10.26
C LYS A 137 -8.68 21.35 9.94
N GLY A 138 -9.41 20.40 9.38
CA GLY A 138 -10.79 20.53 8.90
C GLY A 138 -10.93 20.87 7.41
N ASP A 139 -9.85 21.23 6.71
CA ASP A 139 -9.90 21.56 5.28
C ASP A 139 -10.00 20.30 4.40
N PHE A 140 -9.58 19.13 4.91
CA PHE A 140 -9.65 17.85 4.22
C PHE A 140 -10.35 16.77 5.05
N PRO A 141 -11.67 16.94 5.33
CA PRO A 141 -12.38 16.11 6.31
C PRO A 141 -12.40 14.63 5.96
N VAL A 142 -12.38 14.26 4.69
CA VAL A 142 -12.32 12.84 4.27
C VAL A 142 -10.95 12.24 4.60
N SER A 143 -9.86 12.94 4.30
CA SER A 143 -8.50 12.46 4.64
C SER A 143 -8.29 12.36 6.14
N GLU A 144 -8.76 13.36 6.89
CA GLU A 144 -8.69 13.38 8.35
C GLU A 144 -9.48 12.22 8.95
N TYR A 145 -10.73 12.02 8.51
CA TYR A 145 -11.56 10.88 8.94
C TYR A 145 -10.89 9.53 8.65
N LEU A 146 -10.33 9.35 7.46
CA LEU A 146 -9.66 8.11 7.09
C LEU A 146 -8.41 7.86 7.96
N CYS A 147 -7.59 8.88 8.23
CA CYS A 147 -6.43 8.75 9.11
C CYS A 147 -6.80 8.31 10.53
N GLU A 148 -7.99 8.67 11.01
CA GLU A 148 -8.48 8.28 12.33
C GLU A 148 -9.10 6.88 12.36
N ASN A 149 -9.66 6.39 11.24
CA ASN A 149 -10.53 5.21 11.24
C ASN A 149 -10.02 4.03 10.41
N VAL A 150 -8.90 4.15 9.67
CA VAL A 150 -8.39 3.04 8.87
C VAL A 150 -7.50 2.10 9.66
N ILE A 151 -7.57 0.82 9.31
CA ILE A 151 -6.65 -0.23 9.73
C ILE A 151 -6.36 -1.19 8.57
N ALA A 152 -5.10 -1.55 8.38
CA ALA A 152 -4.67 -2.52 7.38
C ALA A 152 -4.51 -3.90 8.01
N LEU A 153 -5.11 -4.90 7.40
CA LEU A 153 -5.00 -6.30 7.78
C LEU A 153 -3.80 -6.97 7.11
N PRO A 154 -3.32 -8.10 7.65
CA PRO A 154 -2.26 -8.86 7.01
C PRO A 154 -2.66 -9.24 5.59
N MET A 155 -1.71 -9.11 4.65
CA MET A 155 -1.92 -9.46 3.25
C MET A 155 -0.64 -10.05 2.67
N HIS A 156 -0.65 -11.34 2.36
CA HIS A 156 0.45 -12.04 1.69
C HIS A 156 -0.06 -13.16 0.78
N THR A 157 0.85 -13.82 0.08
CA THR A 157 0.54 -14.79 -0.99
C THR A 157 0.38 -16.23 -0.51
N GLU A 158 0.62 -16.50 0.77
CA GLU A 158 0.70 -17.86 1.32
C GLU A 158 -0.28 -18.06 2.48
N PHE A 159 -1.39 -17.34 2.47
CA PHE A 159 -2.44 -17.53 3.47
C PHE A 159 -3.13 -18.88 3.32
N THR A 160 -3.29 -19.58 4.44
CA THR A 160 -4.23 -20.69 4.55
C THR A 160 -5.62 -20.19 4.97
N ASP A 161 -6.66 -20.95 4.68
CA ASP A 161 -8.02 -20.64 5.13
C ASP A 161 -8.14 -20.59 6.65
N GLU A 162 -7.36 -21.41 7.36
CA GLU A 162 -7.29 -21.37 8.82
C GLU A 162 -6.77 -20.03 9.34
N GLN A 163 -5.72 -19.51 8.72
CA GLN A 163 -5.17 -18.18 9.08
C GLN A 163 -6.14 -17.05 8.77
N LEU A 164 -6.78 -17.07 7.60
CA LEU A 164 -7.80 -16.10 7.22
C LEU A 164 -9.01 -16.15 8.17
N ASN A 165 -9.48 -17.37 8.51
CA ASN A 165 -10.54 -17.56 9.48
C ASN A 165 -10.15 -17.04 10.87
N TYR A 166 -8.92 -17.30 11.31
CA TYR A 166 -8.43 -16.80 12.60
C TYR A 166 -8.43 -15.27 12.67
N VAL A 167 -7.94 -14.59 11.63
CA VAL A 167 -7.94 -13.12 11.56
C VAL A 167 -9.37 -12.59 11.60
N THR A 168 -10.26 -13.13 10.74
CA THR A 168 -11.64 -12.62 10.62
C THR A 168 -12.47 -12.86 11.86
N THR A 169 -12.39 -14.04 12.45
CA THR A 169 -13.13 -14.37 13.69
C THR A 169 -12.64 -13.55 14.87
N THR A 170 -11.33 -13.33 15.01
CA THR A 170 -10.77 -12.48 16.06
C THR A 170 -11.30 -11.05 15.99
N ILE A 171 -11.43 -10.48 14.78
CA ILE A 171 -11.99 -9.15 14.57
C ILE A 171 -13.49 -9.12 14.88
N LEU A 172 -14.24 -10.06 14.31
CA LEU A 172 -15.69 -10.14 14.48
C LEU A 172 -16.09 -10.33 15.95
N ASP A 173 -15.34 -11.12 16.70
CA ASP A 173 -15.58 -11.32 18.14
C ASP A 173 -15.31 -10.05 18.96
N PHE A 174 -14.33 -9.26 18.57
CA PHE A 174 -14.04 -7.99 19.24
C PHE A 174 -15.13 -6.93 19.01
N ILE A 175 -15.70 -6.87 17.82
CA ILE A 175 -16.67 -5.83 17.43
C ILE A 175 -18.14 -6.17 17.75
N LYS A 176 -18.43 -7.36 18.27
CA LYS A 176 -19.79 -7.73 18.74
C LYS A 176 -20.28 -6.76 19.79
#